data_ca675a3c8cfddf3174978d4233065441
#
_entry.id   ca675a3c8cfddf3174978d4233065441
#
_cell.length_a   1.000
_cell.length_b   1.000
_cell.length_c   1.000
_cell.angle_alpha   90.00
_cell.angle_beta   90.00
_cell.angle_gamma   90.00
#
_symmetry.space_group_name_H-M   'P 1'
#
loop_
_entity.id
_entity.type
_entity.pdbx_description
1 polymer ?
#
loop_
_entity_poly.entity_id
_entity_poly.type
_entity_poly.pdbx_seq_one_letter_code
_entity_poly.pdbx_strand_id
1 'polypeptide(L)'
;MNILKRYIVWLRRMSHSRGFGVQSPSAYRFIRYVLCEHYPYYGYDELRHKHPSLPWLVRKRMELYFRIANYRQASRMLSNGTDTPLLASYVGRACQRTHVDDRQDADIDTVKIARVCAVDGCEAYVEHLLSHTDSHTILIVEDIAQNPMAQRIWQGLLHNPKVSVCYDLYWAGVAFFDTDRFKTCYIVNF
;
A
#
# COMPACT_ATOMS: atom_id res chain seq x y z
N MET A 1 -0.04 14.14 -13.41
CA MET A 1 -1.39 13.53 -13.42
C MET A 1 -2.43 14.61 -13.71
N ASN A 2 -3.36 14.36 -14.64
CA ASN A 2 -4.41 15.32 -14.98
C ASN A 2 -5.47 15.37 -13.84
N ILE A 3 -5.80 16.58 -13.38
CA ILE A 3 -6.82 16.85 -12.35
C ILE A 3 -8.18 16.26 -12.75
N LEU A 4 -8.57 16.37 -14.02
CA LEU A 4 -9.81 15.82 -14.55
C LEU A 4 -9.91 14.29 -14.36
N LYS A 5 -8.82 13.56 -14.63
CA LYS A 5 -8.76 12.10 -14.43
C LYS A 5 -9.02 11.73 -12.96
N ARG A 6 -8.48 12.51 -12.02
CA ARG A 6 -8.70 12.30 -10.57
C ARG A 6 -10.17 12.38 -10.20
N TYR A 7 -10.88 13.43 -10.66
CA TYR A 7 -12.31 13.61 -10.38
C TYR A 7 -13.17 12.52 -11.04
N ILE A 8 -12.84 12.12 -12.28
CA ILE A 8 -13.55 11.03 -12.97
C ILE A 8 -13.42 9.72 -12.21
N VAL A 9 -12.21 9.37 -11.76
CA VAL A 9 -11.96 8.15 -10.97
C VAL A 9 -12.72 8.21 -9.64
N TRP A 10 -12.69 9.36 -8.97
CA TRP A 10 -13.39 9.55 -7.70
C TRP A 10 -14.91 9.39 -7.87
N LEU A 11 -15.51 10.01 -8.90
CA LEU A 11 -16.93 9.90 -9.21
C LEU A 11 -17.33 8.45 -9.50
N ARG A 12 -16.55 7.74 -10.33
CA ARG A 12 -16.84 6.34 -10.69
C ARG A 12 -16.78 5.39 -9.49
N ARG A 13 -16.03 5.75 -8.46
CA ARG A 13 -15.84 4.94 -7.24
C ARG A 13 -16.59 5.48 -6.02
N MET A 14 -17.48 6.45 -6.20
CA MET A 14 -18.17 7.14 -5.10
C MET A 14 -18.99 6.17 -4.22
N SER A 15 -19.59 5.14 -4.81
CA SER A 15 -20.31 4.06 -4.09
C SER A 15 -19.42 3.19 -3.20
N HIS A 16 -18.10 3.25 -3.38
CA HIS A 16 -17.12 2.49 -2.59
C HIS A 16 -16.35 3.36 -1.60
N SER A 17 -16.95 4.49 -1.20
CA SER A 17 -16.31 5.44 -0.29
C SER A 17 -16.38 4.96 1.15
N ARG A 18 -15.27 5.08 1.87
CA ARG A 18 -15.17 4.87 3.32
C ARG A 18 -15.73 3.53 3.84
N GLY A 19 -15.68 2.47 3.02
CA GLY A 19 -16.14 1.14 3.43
C GLY A 19 -17.66 0.96 3.36
N PHE A 20 -18.38 1.80 2.61
CA PHE A 20 -19.81 1.61 2.40
C PHE A 20 -20.07 0.24 1.76
N GLY A 21 -21.00 -0.54 2.32
CA GLY A 21 -21.36 -1.88 1.86
C GLY A 21 -20.40 -3.00 2.30
N VAL A 22 -19.33 -2.71 3.03
CA VAL A 22 -18.40 -3.72 3.54
C VAL A 22 -18.95 -4.37 4.80
N GLN A 23 -19.28 -5.67 4.73
CA GLN A 23 -19.86 -6.43 5.84
C GLN A 23 -18.81 -6.95 6.84
N SER A 24 -17.57 -7.21 6.39
CA SER A 24 -16.50 -7.69 7.27
C SER A 24 -16.05 -6.59 8.25
N PRO A 25 -16.20 -6.76 9.58
CA PRO A 25 -15.80 -5.74 10.56
C PRO A 25 -14.32 -5.39 10.48
N SER A 26 -13.43 -6.38 10.26
CA SER A 26 -11.99 -6.15 10.15
C SER A 26 -11.63 -5.40 8.86
N ALA A 27 -12.24 -5.74 7.73
CA ALA A 27 -12.03 -5.05 6.46
C ALA A 27 -12.58 -3.62 6.55
N TYR A 28 -13.78 -3.42 7.12
CA TYR A 28 -14.34 -2.09 7.35
C TYR A 28 -13.41 -1.21 8.21
N ARG A 29 -12.90 -1.75 9.32
CA ARG A 29 -11.97 -1.02 10.21
C ARG A 29 -10.69 -0.63 9.47
N PHE A 30 -10.12 -1.53 8.67
CA PHE A 30 -8.92 -1.23 7.90
C PHE A 30 -9.18 -0.14 6.85
N ILE A 31 -10.30 -0.22 6.10
CA ILE A 31 -10.68 0.81 5.14
C ILE A 31 -10.87 2.15 5.85
N ARG A 32 -11.60 2.17 6.96
CA ARG A 32 -12.01 3.40 7.63
C ARG A 32 -10.85 4.10 8.33
N TYR A 33 -9.98 3.34 9.02
CA TYR A 33 -8.96 3.88 9.91
C TYR A 33 -7.53 3.77 9.39
N VAL A 34 -7.32 3.11 8.25
CA VAL A 34 -5.99 3.03 7.62
C VAL A 34 -6.03 3.59 6.20
N LEU A 35 -6.89 3.05 5.32
CA LEU A 35 -6.91 3.47 3.92
C LEU A 35 -7.52 4.86 3.75
N CYS A 36 -8.69 5.12 4.35
CA CYS A 36 -9.47 6.36 4.18
C CYS A 36 -9.46 7.25 5.43
N GLU A 37 -8.45 7.12 6.30
CA GLU A 37 -8.30 7.99 7.45
C GLU A 37 -8.06 9.44 7.04
N HIS A 38 -8.85 10.36 7.58
CA HIS A 38 -8.80 11.78 7.28
C HIS A 38 -8.34 12.65 8.45
N TYR A 39 -8.18 12.06 9.65
CA TYR A 39 -7.67 12.83 10.79
C TYR A 39 -6.22 13.25 10.53
N PRO A 40 -5.88 14.50 10.80
CA PRO A 40 -4.50 14.96 10.67
C PRO A 40 -3.64 14.30 11.75
N TYR A 41 -2.65 13.53 11.31
CA TYR A 41 -1.59 13.08 12.22
C TYR A 41 -0.63 14.25 12.46
N TYR A 42 -0.17 14.44 13.70
CA TYR A 42 0.81 15.49 14.03
C TYR A 42 2.06 15.46 13.15
N GLY A 43 2.48 14.27 12.72
CA GLY A 43 3.60 14.10 11.80
C GLY A 43 3.36 14.63 10.38
N TYR A 44 2.12 14.84 9.95
CA TYR A 44 1.84 15.30 8.59
C TYR A 44 2.24 16.75 8.35
N ASP A 45 2.07 17.63 9.33
CA ASP A 45 2.43 19.04 9.16
C ASP A 45 3.95 19.17 9.06
N GLU A 46 4.71 18.46 9.89
CA GLU A 46 6.16 18.39 9.81
C GLU A 46 6.64 17.87 8.44
N LEU A 47 6.06 16.76 7.97
CA LEU A 47 6.39 16.16 6.68
C LEU A 47 6.01 17.05 5.50
N ARG A 48 4.91 17.81 5.58
CA ARG A 48 4.51 18.78 4.57
C ARG A 48 5.46 19.96 4.49
N HIS A 49 5.94 20.46 5.64
CA HIS A 49 6.98 21.50 5.68
C HIS A 49 8.31 21.00 5.13
N LYS A 50 8.69 19.78 5.45
CA LYS A 50 9.93 19.16 4.94
C LYS A 50 9.89 18.89 3.44
N HIS A 51 8.69 18.56 2.89
CA HIS A 51 8.48 18.19 1.49
C HIS A 51 7.33 19.00 0.86
N PRO A 52 7.44 20.33 0.71
CA PRO A 52 6.32 21.19 0.30
C PRO A 52 5.88 20.97 -1.15
N SER A 53 6.80 20.61 -2.05
CA SER A 53 6.58 20.54 -3.49
C SER A 53 6.15 19.14 -3.98
N LEU A 54 5.78 18.22 -3.09
CA LEU A 54 5.35 16.88 -3.52
C LEU A 54 4.07 16.93 -4.34
N PRO A 55 4.04 16.25 -5.50
CA PRO A 55 2.82 16.05 -6.27
C PRO A 55 1.73 15.40 -5.41
N TRP A 56 0.46 15.77 -5.66
CA TRP A 56 -0.67 15.29 -4.86
C TRP A 56 -0.70 13.76 -4.69
N LEU A 57 -0.50 12.98 -5.77
CA LEU A 57 -0.56 11.53 -5.72
C LEU A 57 0.60 10.93 -4.89
N VAL A 58 1.80 11.48 -5.06
CA VAL A 58 2.98 11.05 -4.27
C VAL A 58 2.73 11.30 -2.80
N ARG A 59 2.29 12.51 -2.42
CA ARG A 59 1.95 12.83 -1.03
C ARG A 59 0.89 11.88 -0.48
N LYS A 60 -0.17 11.64 -1.23
CA LYS A 60 -1.26 10.76 -0.80
C LYS A 60 -0.80 9.32 -0.57
N ARG A 61 0.10 8.80 -1.41
CA ARG A 61 0.73 7.49 -1.23
C ARG A 61 1.63 7.46 0.00
N MET A 62 2.47 8.47 0.19
CA MET A 62 3.34 8.56 1.37
C MET A 62 2.53 8.63 2.67
N GLU A 63 1.42 9.38 2.70
CA GLU A 63 0.49 9.39 3.82
C GLU A 63 -0.20 8.02 4.03
N LEU A 64 -0.46 7.25 2.97
CA LEU A 64 -0.93 5.86 3.08
C LEU A 64 0.13 4.96 3.71
N TYR A 65 1.38 5.05 3.27
CA TYR A 65 2.48 4.24 3.83
C TYR A 65 2.76 4.58 5.29
N PHE A 66 2.67 5.85 5.65
CA PHE A 66 2.67 6.29 7.04
C PHE A 66 1.61 5.53 7.86
N ARG A 67 0.35 5.51 7.40
CA ARG A 67 -0.75 4.86 8.12
C ARG A 67 -0.58 3.34 8.19
N ILE A 68 -0.11 2.70 7.11
CA ILE A 68 0.16 1.25 7.09
C ILE A 68 1.31 0.90 8.04
N ALA A 69 2.39 1.68 8.07
CA ALA A 69 3.49 1.48 9.00
C ALA A 69 3.04 1.64 10.45
N ASN A 70 2.24 2.69 10.74
CA ASN A 70 1.64 2.91 12.05
C ASN A 70 0.70 1.77 12.47
N TYR A 71 -0.09 1.25 11.54
CA TYR A 71 -1.00 0.12 11.79
C TYR A 71 -0.23 -1.18 12.05
N ARG A 72 0.77 -1.48 11.22
CA ARG A 72 1.47 -2.77 11.26
C ARG A 72 2.57 -2.84 12.30
N GLN A 73 3.21 -1.72 12.62
CA GLN A 73 4.29 -1.61 13.62
C GLN A 73 5.44 -2.60 13.36
N ALA A 74 5.77 -2.87 12.10
CA ALA A 74 6.84 -3.76 11.70
C ALA A 74 8.22 -3.13 11.94
N SER A 75 9.25 -3.96 12.15
CA SER A 75 10.64 -3.48 12.23
C SER A 75 11.21 -3.09 10.87
N ARG A 76 10.71 -3.71 9.78
CA ARG A 76 11.20 -3.48 8.41
C ARG A 76 10.04 -3.28 7.44
N MET A 77 10.25 -2.38 6.48
CA MET A 77 9.44 -2.22 5.27
C MET A 77 10.36 -2.33 4.05
N LEU A 78 10.09 -3.28 3.18
CA LEU A 78 10.86 -3.50 1.96
C LEU A 78 10.29 -2.63 0.82
N SER A 79 11.15 -2.18 -0.09
CA SER A 79 10.73 -1.40 -1.26
C SER A 79 11.73 -1.53 -2.40
N ASN A 80 11.26 -1.70 -3.63
CA ASN A 80 12.07 -1.62 -4.84
C ASN A 80 11.97 -0.25 -5.54
N GLY A 81 11.37 0.75 -4.90
CA GLY A 81 11.25 2.09 -5.47
C GLY A 81 12.51 2.92 -5.29
N THR A 82 12.71 3.92 -6.15
CA THR A 82 13.87 4.82 -6.14
C THR A 82 13.74 5.98 -5.17
N ASP A 83 12.58 6.15 -4.54
CA ASP A 83 12.26 7.23 -3.61
C ASP A 83 12.38 6.82 -2.14
N THR A 84 13.27 5.86 -1.85
CA THR A 84 13.51 5.30 -0.51
C THR A 84 13.73 6.36 0.57
N PRO A 85 14.50 7.45 0.37
CA PRO A 85 14.67 8.48 1.39
C PRO A 85 13.36 9.21 1.75
N LEU A 86 12.49 9.45 0.76
CA LEU A 86 11.18 10.04 0.99
C LEU A 86 10.27 9.06 1.75
N LEU A 87 10.22 7.81 1.32
CA LEU A 87 9.47 6.76 2.00
C LEU A 87 9.93 6.60 3.45
N ALA A 88 11.24 6.52 3.70
CA ALA A 88 11.81 6.40 5.03
C ALA A 88 11.44 7.58 5.94
N SER A 89 11.36 8.79 5.39
CA SER A 89 10.92 9.98 6.11
C SER A 89 9.49 9.84 6.65
N TYR A 90 8.56 9.32 5.84
CA TYR A 90 7.16 9.13 6.23
C TYR A 90 6.98 7.93 7.15
N VAL A 91 7.59 6.81 6.83
CA VAL A 91 7.48 5.55 7.59
C VAL A 91 8.14 5.70 8.96
N GLY A 92 9.35 6.25 9.04
CA GLY A 92 10.06 6.49 10.31
C GLY A 92 9.33 7.49 11.21
N ARG A 93 8.63 8.48 10.63
CA ARG A 93 7.81 9.42 11.43
C ARG A 93 6.54 8.76 11.98
N ALA A 94 5.99 7.75 11.28
CA ALA A 94 4.83 6.97 11.73
C ALA A 94 5.21 5.95 12.81
N CYS A 95 6.34 5.28 12.62
CA CYS A 95 6.84 4.24 13.51
C CYS A 95 8.37 4.28 13.53
N GLN A 96 8.97 4.82 14.58
CA GLN A 96 10.42 5.01 14.70
C GLN A 96 11.23 3.72 14.60
N ARG A 97 10.64 2.58 14.94
CA ARG A 97 11.30 1.28 14.83
C ARG A 97 11.23 0.65 13.44
N THR A 98 10.43 1.21 12.51
CA THR A 98 10.32 0.69 11.14
C THR A 98 11.42 1.29 10.28
N HIS A 99 12.35 0.45 9.83
CA HIS A 99 13.37 0.84 8.86
C HIS A 99 12.92 0.48 7.46
N VAL A 100 13.14 1.39 6.49
CA VAL A 100 12.91 1.11 5.07
C VAL A 100 14.18 0.54 4.47
N ASP A 101 14.05 -0.62 3.83
CA ASP A 101 15.15 -1.33 3.19
C ASP A 101 14.84 -1.47 1.69
N ASP A 102 15.78 -1.06 0.84
CA ASP A 102 15.71 -1.13 -0.61
C ASP A 102 16.49 -2.32 -1.19
N ARG A 103 17.10 -3.14 -0.34
CA ARG A 103 17.89 -4.28 -0.77
C ARG A 103 16.97 -5.41 -1.19
N GLN A 104 17.13 -5.83 -2.45
CA GLN A 104 16.42 -6.99 -3.01
C GLN A 104 16.98 -8.31 -2.48
N ASP A 105 18.24 -8.33 -2.05
CA ASP A 105 18.98 -9.53 -1.58
C ASP A 105 19.09 -9.59 -0.05
N ALA A 106 18.28 -8.80 0.67
CA ALA A 106 18.30 -8.86 2.11
C ALA A 106 17.86 -10.26 2.58
N ASP A 107 18.61 -10.83 3.50
CA ASP A 107 18.23 -12.05 4.23
C ASP A 107 16.89 -11.78 4.93
N ILE A 108 15.81 -12.33 4.38
CA ILE A 108 14.45 -12.01 4.79
C ILE A 108 13.85 -13.28 5.37
N ASP A 109 13.81 -13.39 6.70
CA ASP A 109 13.07 -14.48 7.34
C ASP A 109 11.57 -14.39 7.01
N THR A 110 10.98 -13.20 7.11
CA THR A 110 9.56 -12.96 6.87
C THR A 110 9.29 -11.52 6.47
N VAL A 111 8.52 -11.33 5.41
CA VAL A 111 8.05 -10.01 4.96
C VAL A 111 6.87 -9.56 5.80
N LYS A 112 6.95 -8.41 6.46
CA LYS A 112 5.82 -7.82 7.20
C LYS A 112 5.13 -6.71 6.42
N ILE A 113 5.90 -5.84 5.77
CA ILE A 113 5.40 -4.80 4.86
C ILE A 113 6.32 -4.76 3.65
N ALA A 114 5.76 -4.78 2.45
CA ALA A 114 6.52 -4.54 1.24
C ALA A 114 5.77 -3.63 0.27
N ARG A 115 6.51 -2.76 -0.42
CA ARG A 115 6.05 -1.92 -1.51
C ARG A 115 6.70 -2.36 -2.81
N VAL A 116 5.87 -2.56 -3.82
CA VAL A 116 6.27 -2.92 -5.19
C VAL A 116 5.97 -1.75 -6.12
N CYS A 117 7.01 -1.23 -6.74
CA CYS A 117 6.94 -0.27 -7.84
C CYS A 117 7.21 -1.00 -9.15
N ALA A 118 6.54 -0.59 -10.23
CA ALA A 118 6.69 -1.19 -11.56
C ALA A 118 7.97 -0.69 -12.24
N VAL A 119 9.11 -1.18 -11.76
CA VAL A 119 10.46 -0.96 -12.30
C VAL A 119 11.01 -2.27 -12.83
N ASP A 120 12.09 -2.20 -13.63
CA ASP A 120 12.74 -3.40 -14.16
C ASP A 120 13.11 -4.37 -13.03
N GLY A 121 12.86 -5.66 -13.27
CA GLY A 121 13.10 -6.72 -12.27
C GLY A 121 12.02 -6.84 -11.17
N CYS A 122 10.96 -6.04 -11.20
CA CYS A 122 9.93 -6.08 -10.16
C CYS A 122 9.17 -7.42 -10.11
N GLU A 123 9.08 -8.19 -11.19
CA GLU A 123 8.44 -9.51 -11.21
C GLU A 123 9.24 -10.51 -10.36
N ALA A 124 10.57 -10.57 -10.54
CA ALA A 124 11.46 -11.39 -9.71
C ALA A 124 11.42 -10.95 -8.23
N TYR A 125 11.37 -9.64 -7.99
CA TYR A 125 11.21 -9.10 -6.64
C TYR A 125 9.91 -9.57 -5.98
N VAL A 126 8.78 -9.57 -6.71
CA VAL A 126 7.50 -10.07 -6.20
C VAL A 126 7.55 -11.56 -5.91
N GLU A 127 8.14 -12.37 -6.77
CA GLU A 127 8.32 -13.81 -6.54
C GLU A 127 9.14 -14.06 -5.27
N HIS A 128 10.23 -13.32 -5.10
CA HIS A 128 11.04 -13.37 -3.88
C HIS A 128 10.22 -12.99 -2.63
N LEU A 129 9.45 -11.90 -2.68
CA LEU A 129 8.58 -11.52 -1.57
C LEU A 129 7.55 -12.60 -1.23
N LEU A 130 6.90 -13.19 -2.24
CA LEU A 130 5.85 -14.20 -2.07
C LEU A 130 6.36 -15.50 -1.43
N SER A 131 7.65 -15.81 -1.56
CA SER A 131 8.26 -16.97 -0.89
C SER A 131 8.45 -16.75 0.62
N HIS A 132 8.46 -15.48 1.08
CA HIS A 132 8.70 -15.09 2.47
C HIS A 132 7.48 -14.43 3.16
N THR A 133 6.27 -14.62 2.59
CA THR A 133 5.02 -14.10 3.19
C THR A 133 4.50 -14.99 4.32
N ASP A 134 3.89 -14.36 5.32
CA ASP A 134 3.10 -15.01 6.37
C ASP A 134 1.71 -14.36 6.52
N SER A 135 0.90 -14.86 7.46
CA SER A 135 -0.45 -14.31 7.75
C SER A 135 -0.46 -12.83 8.15
N HIS A 136 0.70 -12.31 8.45
CA HIS A 136 0.86 -10.92 8.90
C HIS A 136 1.42 -9.99 7.82
N THR A 137 1.71 -10.48 6.64
CA THR A 137 2.27 -9.72 5.52
C THR A 137 1.25 -8.75 4.94
N ILE A 138 1.70 -7.54 4.64
CA ILE A 138 0.98 -6.55 3.82
C ILE A 138 1.86 -6.22 2.61
N LEU A 139 1.35 -6.52 1.42
CA LEU A 139 2.00 -6.18 0.16
C LEU A 139 1.26 -5.04 -0.52
N ILE A 140 1.98 -4.02 -0.95
CA ILE A 140 1.44 -2.84 -1.64
C ILE A 140 2.01 -2.81 -3.04
N VAL A 141 1.16 -2.74 -4.06
CA VAL A 141 1.57 -2.59 -5.47
C VAL A 141 1.11 -1.23 -5.95
N GLU A 142 2.05 -0.39 -6.42
CA GLU A 142 1.72 0.92 -6.97
C GLU A 142 1.22 0.83 -8.42
N ASP A 143 0.44 1.83 -8.82
CA ASP A 143 0.01 2.08 -10.22
C ASP A 143 -0.77 0.93 -10.89
N ILE A 144 -1.50 0.13 -10.11
CA ILE A 144 -2.24 -1.06 -10.59
C ILE A 144 -3.24 -0.78 -11.73
N ALA A 145 -3.72 0.47 -11.87
CA ALA A 145 -4.63 0.89 -12.94
C ALA A 145 -3.97 1.78 -14.01
N GLN A 146 -2.66 2.03 -13.91
CA GLN A 146 -1.97 2.97 -14.80
C GLN A 146 -0.76 2.38 -15.51
N ASN A 147 -0.10 1.41 -14.89
CA ASN A 147 1.08 0.75 -15.42
C ASN A 147 0.73 -0.69 -15.80
N PRO A 148 0.94 -1.12 -17.07
CA PRO A 148 0.60 -2.49 -17.50
C PRO A 148 1.34 -3.59 -16.74
N MET A 149 2.59 -3.34 -16.31
CA MET A 149 3.36 -4.29 -15.51
C MET A 149 2.78 -4.42 -14.10
N ALA A 150 2.50 -3.29 -13.44
CA ALA A 150 1.82 -3.30 -12.13
C ALA A 150 0.44 -3.96 -12.19
N GLN A 151 -0.30 -3.76 -13.29
CA GLN A 151 -1.58 -4.42 -13.52
C GLN A 151 -1.42 -5.95 -13.62
N ARG A 152 -0.42 -6.46 -14.37
CA ARG A 152 -0.15 -7.91 -14.44
C ARG A 152 0.21 -8.48 -13.08
N ILE A 153 1.10 -7.82 -12.32
CA ILE A 153 1.46 -8.23 -10.96
C ILE A 153 0.22 -8.27 -10.07
N TRP A 154 -0.61 -7.23 -10.13
CA TRP A 154 -1.83 -7.16 -9.32
C TRP A 154 -2.81 -8.28 -9.66
N GLN A 155 -3.04 -8.57 -10.95
CA GLN A 155 -3.87 -9.69 -11.39
C GLN A 155 -3.30 -11.03 -10.92
N GLY A 156 -2.00 -11.22 -11.00
CA GLY A 156 -1.32 -12.40 -10.46
C GLY A 156 -1.58 -12.59 -8.95
N LEU A 157 -1.51 -11.51 -8.17
CA LEU A 157 -1.81 -11.53 -6.74
C LEU A 157 -3.29 -11.88 -6.48
N LEU A 158 -4.21 -11.33 -7.26
CA LEU A 158 -5.64 -11.66 -7.12
C LEU A 158 -5.93 -13.15 -7.35
N HIS A 159 -5.15 -13.83 -8.16
CA HIS A 159 -5.30 -15.27 -8.42
C HIS A 159 -4.45 -16.13 -7.48
N ASN A 160 -3.50 -15.56 -6.75
CA ASN A 160 -2.62 -16.29 -5.84
C ASN A 160 -3.41 -16.87 -4.66
N PRO A 161 -3.32 -18.18 -4.37
CA PRO A 161 -4.05 -18.81 -3.26
C PRO A 161 -3.59 -18.34 -1.87
N LYS A 162 -2.36 -17.84 -1.73
CA LYS A 162 -1.88 -17.29 -0.47
C LYS A 162 -2.50 -15.93 -0.13
N VAL A 163 -3.05 -15.21 -1.12
CA VAL A 163 -3.66 -13.90 -0.93
C VAL A 163 -5.12 -14.08 -0.50
N SER A 164 -5.48 -13.47 0.62
CA SER A 164 -6.83 -13.51 1.20
C SER A 164 -7.63 -12.24 0.92
N VAL A 165 -7.30 -11.15 1.57
CA VAL A 165 -8.04 -9.89 1.43
C VAL A 165 -7.24 -8.90 0.59
N CYS A 166 -7.91 -8.32 -0.40
CA CYS A 166 -7.33 -7.29 -1.27
C CYS A 166 -8.12 -5.98 -1.21
N TYR A 167 -7.43 -4.87 -1.38
CA TYR A 167 -8.02 -3.54 -1.51
C TYR A 167 -7.50 -2.87 -2.78
N ASP A 168 -8.39 -2.68 -3.76
CA ASP A 168 -8.11 -1.92 -4.97
C ASP A 168 -8.40 -0.43 -4.74
N LEU A 169 -7.34 0.38 -4.65
CA LEU A 169 -7.40 1.82 -4.46
C LEU A 169 -7.28 2.61 -5.78
N TYR A 170 -7.28 1.94 -6.93
CA TYR A 170 -6.97 2.47 -8.26
C TYR A 170 -5.50 2.86 -8.45
N TRP A 171 -4.96 3.71 -7.56
CA TRP A 171 -3.58 4.21 -7.60
C TRP A 171 -2.57 3.25 -6.95
N ALA A 172 -3.07 2.33 -6.17
CA ALA A 172 -2.33 1.26 -5.54
C ALA A 172 -3.26 0.10 -5.21
N GLY A 173 -2.72 -1.11 -5.06
CA GLY A 173 -3.39 -2.26 -4.51
C GLY A 173 -2.74 -2.64 -3.18
N VAL A 174 -3.53 -3.11 -2.22
CA VAL A 174 -3.03 -3.63 -0.94
C VAL A 174 -3.53 -5.05 -0.76
N ALA A 175 -2.63 -6.00 -0.54
CA ALA A 175 -2.93 -7.42 -0.39
C ALA A 175 -2.46 -7.95 0.97
N PHE A 176 -3.30 -8.81 1.56
CA PHE A 176 -3.07 -9.53 2.81
C PHE A 176 -2.96 -11.03 2.55
N PHE A 177 -2.22 -11.73 3.40
CA PHE A 177 -1.88 -13.15 3.27
C PHE A 177 -2.42 -14.01 4.44
N ASP A 178 -3.39 -13.49 5.17
CA ASP A 178 -4.05 -14.20 6.27
C ASP A 178 -5.04 -15.23 5.72
N THR A 179 -4.59 -16.47 5.50
CA THR A 179 -5.34 -17.56 4.88
C THR A 179 -6.53 -18.05 5.72
N ASP A 180 -6.65 -17.66 6.99
CA ASP A 180 -7.82 -17.92 7.81
C ASP A 180 -9.04 -17.09 7.39
N ARG A 181 -8.84 -16.13 6.48
CA ARG A 181 -9.90 -15.28 5.94
C ARG A 181 -10.32 -15.71 4.56
N PHE A 182 -11.61 -15.58 4.29
CA PHE A 182 -12.14 -15.77 2.95
C PHE A 182 -11.51 -14.77 1.96
N LYS A 183 -11.19 -15.30 0.77
CA LYS A 183 -10.66 -14.48 -0.31
C LYS A 183 -11.67 -13.45 -0.77
N THR A 184 -11.35 -12.18 -0.62
CA THR A 184 -12.24 -11.07 -1.01
C THR A 184 -11.42 -9.89 -1.47
N CYS A 185 -11.83 -9.26 -2.58
CA CYS A 185 -11.24 -8.01 -3.04
C CYS A 185 -12.26 -6.86 -2.92
N TYR A 186 -11.89 -5.81 -2.20
CA TYR A 186 -12.70 -4.61 -2.01
C TYR A 186 -12.20 -3.50 -2.93
N ILE A 187 -13.10 -2.92 -3.71
CA ILE A 187 -12.83 -1.66 -4.39
C ILE A 187 -13.01 -0.55 -3.36
N VAL A 188 -12.06 0.36 -3.28
CA VAL A 188 -12.09 1.47 -2.33
C VAL A 188 -11.86 2.78 -3.06
N ASN A 189 -12.69 3.77 -2.80
CA ASN A 189 -12.50 5.12 -3.28
C ASN A 189 -11.49 5.83 -2.37
N PHE A 190 -10.27 5.95 -2.89
CA PHE A 190 -9.10 6.44 -2.15
C PHE A 190 -8.68 7.84 -2.60
#